data_a4f6cd109ca95db35c26b163eb1edf02
#
_entry.id   a4f6cd109ca95db35c26b163eb1edf02
#
_cell.length_a   1.000
_cell.length_b   1.000
_cell.length_c   1.000
_cell.angle_alpha   90.00
_cell.angle_beta   90.00
_cell.angle_gamma   90.00
#
_symmetry.space_group_name_H-M   'P 1'
#
loop_
_entity.id
_entity.type
_entity.pdbx_description
1 polymer ?
#
loop_
_entity_poly.entity_id
_entity_poly.type
_entity_poly.pdbx_seq_one_letter_code
_entity_poly.pdbx_strand_id
1 'polypeptide(L)'
;RGCSILETSHLLLALLKVEDSPAVATLSKYNVTYEAVEAALEEIKKETEEGKFQSQQFQNQMGKSQRSTKTKTPVLSHFGRDLTELARQGKLDPIIGRTEEIERLIQVLSRRKKNNPALIGEPGVGKTAVVEGLAQKIVQKKIPEILENKRVISLDVAAMVAGTKYRGQFEERVKGLIAELQRSDNSIILFIDELHTIVGAGGGADGALDASNIFKPALARGELQCIGATTLDEYRRYIEKDAALERRFQRIIVSPPTTEESIEILNGLRPQYEAHHKVIYTDDAIRDAVVYSERYINERFLPDKAIDILDEAGARIRLNSLATPPAIRELERECDECSVKKDDAVAAQNFELAADYRDKIEKLKIELANTRKEW
;
A
#
# COMPACT_ATOMS: atom_id res chain seq x y z
N ARG A 1 -34.97 -1.18 -34.55
CA ARG A 1 -34.26 -1.67 -33.36
C ARG A 1 -35.02 -1.13 -32.15
N GLY A 2 -35.67 -1.98 -31.34
CA GLY A 2 -36.59 -1.60 -30.27
C GLY A 2 -35.88 -1.01 -29.03
N CYS A 3 -35.26 0.15 -29.18
CA CYS A 3 -34.70 0.91 -28.05
C CYS A 3 -35.71 1.96 -27.58
N SER A 4 -35.94 2.03 -26.27
CA SER A 4 -36.86 2.97 -25.64
C SER A 4 -36.26 4.37 -25.42
N ILE A 5 -34.96 4.56 -25.66
CA ILE A 5 -34.21 5.82 -25.44
C ILE A 5 -33.48 6.18 -26.74
N LEU A 6 -33.59 7.42 -27.17
CA LEU A 6 -32.94 7.95 -28.37
C LEU A 6 -31.56 8.54 -27.93
N GLU A 7 -30.49 8.00 -28.45
CA GLU A 7 -29.12 8.43 -28.17
C GLU A 7 -28.50 9.16 -29.36
N THR A 8 -27.43 9.91 -29.16
CA THR A 8 -26.70 10.64 -30.21
C THR A 8 -26.20 9.73 -31.34
N SER A 9 -25.88 8.48 -31.05
CA SER A 9 -25.51 7.44 -32.00
C SER A 9 -26.65 7.12 -33.00
N HIS A 10 -27.88 7.10 -32.53
CA HIS A 10 -29.04 6.86 -33.38
C HIS A 10 -29.30 8.05 -34.32
N LEU A 11 -29.08 9.29 -33.87
CA LEU A 11 -29.17 10.49 -34.69
C LEU A 11 -28.10 10.51 -35.78
N LEU A 12 -26.86 10.13 -35.47
CA LEU A 12 -25.77 10.08 -36.44
C LEU A 12 -26.04 9.03 -37.53
N LEU A 13 -26.48 7.83 -37.14
CA LEU A 13 -26.87 6.78 -38.11
C LEU A 13 -28.06 7.18 -38.98
N ALA A 14 -29.04 7.88 -38.41
CA ALA A 14 -30.18 8.40 -39.19
C ALA A 14 -29.76 9.47 -40.20
N LEU A 15 -28.83 10.36 -39.80
CA LEU A 15 -28.27 11.41 -40.65
C LEU A 15 -27.48 10.82 -41.82
N LEU A 16 -26.71 9.77 -41.60
CA LEU A 16 -25.92 9.07 -42.62
C LEU A 16 -26.78 8.28 -43.64
N LYS A 17 -28.08 8.04 -43.33
CA LYS A 17 -29.02 7.40 -44.25
C LYS A 17 -29.66 8.37 -45.24
N VAL A 18 -29.49 9.67 -45.04
CA VAL A 18 -30.08 10.70 -45.96
C VAL A 18 -29.06 11.00 -47.06
N GLU A 19 -29.13 10.30 -48.17
CA GLU A 19 -28.11 10.32 -49.25
C GLU A 19 -27.85 11.73 -49.85
N ASP A 20 -28.81 12.61 -49.89
CA ASP A 20 -28.69 13.96 -50.46
C ASP A 20 -28.28 15.05 -49.46
N SER A 21 -27.84 14.69 -48.26
CA SER A 21 -27.47 15.68 -47.24
C SER A 21 -26.02 16.23 -47.45
N PRO A 22 -25.82 17.55 -47.43
CA PRO A 22 -24.49 18.16 -47.47
C PRO A 22 -23.57 17.69 -46.35
N ALA A 23 -24.16 17.28 -45.23
CA ALA A 23 -23.42 16.71 -44.09
C ALA A 23 -22.81 15.34 -44.45
N VAL A 24 -23.55 14.48 -45.14
CA VAL A 24 -23.10 13.18 -45.62
C VAL A 24 -21.99 13.33 -46.65
N ALA A 25 -22.11 14.25 -47.57
CA ALA A 25 -21.07 14.57 -48.58
C ALA A 25 -19.78 15.07 -47.92
N THR A 26 -19.85 15.74 -46.78
CA THR A 26 -18.71 16.20 -46.03
C THR A 26 -18.09 15.06 -45.23
N LEU A 27 -18.89 14.24 -44.55
CA LEU A 27 -18.42 13.10 -43.73
C LEU A 27 -17.79 12.00 -44.61
N SER A 28 -18.28 11.78 -45.80
CA SER A 28 -17.73 10.81 -46.77
C SER A 28 -16.29 11.17 -47.20
N LYS A 29 -15.91 12.47 -47.24
CA LYS A 29 -14.55 12.90 -47.52
C LYS A 29 -13.56 12.47 -46.43
N TYR A 30 -14.02 12.16 -45.23
CA TYR A 30 -13.23 11.67 -44.10
C TYR A 30 -13.43 10.16 -43.87
N ASN A 31 -13.93 9.42 -44.84
CA ASN A 31 -14.24 8.00 -44.75
C ASN A 31 -15.24 7.63 -43.63
N VAL A 32 -16.07 8.56 -43.18
CA VAL A 32 -17.15 8.32 -42.21
C VAL A 32 -18.39 7.87 -42.97
N THR A 33 -18.52 6.57 -43.17
CA THR A 33 -19.67 5.93 -43.83
C THR A 33 -20.60 5.31 -42.80
N TYR A 34 -21.85 5.01 -43.21
CA TYR A 34 -22.85 4.35 -42.35
C TYR A 34 -22.30 3.02 -41.80
N GLU A 35 -21.65 2.22 -42.66
CA GLU A 35 -21.10 0.92 -42.29
C GLU A 35 -19.94 1.03 -41.30
N ALA A 36 -19.04 2.02 -41.48
CA ALA A 36 -17.94 2.28 -40.58
C ALA A 36 -18.41 2.72 -39.17
N VAL A 37 -19.44 3.57 -39.11
CA VAL A 37 -20.02 4.02 -37.83
C VAL A 37 -20.82 2.89 -37.17
N GLU A 38 -21.55 2.06 -37.94
CA GLU A 38 -22.28 0.92 -37.41
C GLU A 38 -21.32 -0.13 -36.82
N ALA A 39 -20.23 -0.46 -37.51
CA ALA A 39 -19.19 -1.38 -37.03
C ALA A 39 -18.54 -0.86 -35.74
N ALA A 40 -18.14 0.42 -35.69
CA ALA A 40 -17.57 1.03 -34.52
C ALA A 40 -18.52 1.02 -33.31
N LEU A 41 -19.83 1.25 -33.54
CA LEU A 41 -20.84 1.20 -32.49
C LEU A 41 -21.11 -0.22 -32.00
N GLU A 42 -20.98 -1.23 -32.84
CA GLU A 42 -21.06 -2.63 -32.42
C GLU A 42 -19.84 -3.07 -31.62
N GLU A 43 -18.66 -2.58 -31.99
CA GLU A 43 -17.43 -2.83 -31.23
C GLU A 43 -17.50 -2.19 -29.84
N ILE A 44 -17.92 -0.94 -29.73
CA ILE A 44 -18.15 -0.25 -28.44
C ILE A 44 -19.21 -0.97 -27.60
N LYS A 45 -20.29 -1.51 -28.23
CA LYS A 45 -21.30 -2.29 -27.50
C LYS A 45 -20.75 -3.62 -26.99
N LYS A 46 -19.94 -4.34 -27.76
CA LYS A 46 -19.27 -5.57 -27.33
C LYS A 46 -18.31 -5.29 -26.16
N GLU A 47 -17.51 -4.23 -26.25
CA GLU A 47 -16.63 -3.83 -25.15
C GLU A 47 -17.42 -3.43 -23.89
N THR A 48 -18.58 -2.78 -24.05
CA THR A 48 -19.45 -2.40 -22.93
C THR A 48 -20.16 -3.61 -22.32
N GLU A 49 -20.53 -4.61 -23.11
CA GLU A 49 -21.09 -5.87 -22.62
C GLU A 49 -20.04 -6.77 -21.99
N GLU A 50 -18.82 -6.84 -22.52
CA GLU A 50 -17.69 -7.50 -21.88
C GLU A 50 -17.29 -6.83 -20.58
N GLY A 51 -17.30 -5.51 -20.50
CA GLY A 51 -17.10 -4.75 -19.27
C GLY A 51 -18.21 -5.00 -18.22
N LYS A 52 -19.48 -5.17 -18.66
CA LYS A 52 -20.59 -5.58 -17.78
C LYS A 52 -20.49 -7.05 -17.37
N PHE A 53 -20.02 -7.91 -18.25
CA PHE A 53 -19.80 -9.33 -17.94
C PHE A 53 -18.65 -9.51 -16.97
N GLN A 54 -17.55 -8.75 -17.11
CA GLN A 54 -16.45 -8.72 -16.14
C GLN A 54 -16.90 -8.13 -14.80
N SER A 55 -17.72 -7.07 -14.79
CA SER A 55 -18.26 -6.52 -13.55
C SER A 55 -19.27 -7.46 -12.89
N GLN A 56 -20.04 -8.25 -13.64
CA GLN A 56 -20.89 -9.32 -13.11
C GLN A 56 -20.10 -10.54 -12.65
N GLN A 57 -19.01 -10.92 -13.32
CA GLN A 57 -18.09 -11.94 -12.84
C GLN A 57 -17.37 -11.49 -11.57
N PHE A 58 -17.01 -10.21 -11.46
CA PHE A 58 -16.45 -9.62 -10.25
C PHE A 58 -17.45 -9.64 -9.09
N GLN A 59 -18.74 -9.33 -9.35
CA GLN A 59 -19.81 -9.47 -8.36
C GLN A 59 -20.10 -10.92 -7.98
N ASN A 60 -19.99 -11.87 -8.92
CA ASN A 60 -20.19 -13.29 -8.65
C ASN A 60 -18.99 -13.98 -7.98
N GLN A 61 -17.76 -13.50 -8.20
CA GLN A 61 -16.59 -13.94 -7.42
C GLN A 61 -16.60 -13.38 -5.99
N MET A 62 -17.12 -12.17 -5.77
CA MET A 62 -17.39 -11.64 -4.43
C MET A 62 -18.42 -12.48 -3.64
N GLY A 63 -19.31 -13.18 -4.32
CA GLY A 63 -20.36 -14.01 -3.68
C GLY A 63 -19.89 -15.38 -3.16
N LYS A 64 -18.67 -15.85 -3.48
CA LYS A 64 -18.18 -17.18 -3.11
C LYS A 64 -17.01 -17.23 -2.14
N SER A 65 -16.46 -16.10 -1.74
CA SER A 65 -15.41 -16.04 -0.73
C SER A 65 -15.95 -15.52 0.59
N GLN A 66 -16.08 -16.42 1.52
CA GLN A 66 -16.37 -16.24 2.96
C GLN A 66 -17.74 -15.66 3.35
N ARG A 67 -18.49 -16.48 4.07
CA ARG A 67 -19.53 -16.09 5.02
C ARG A 67 -18.90 -15.19 6.10
N SER A 68 -18.82 -13.89 5.86
CA SER A 68 -18.61 -12.89 6.89
C SER A 68 -19.62 -11.77 6.67
N THR A 69 -20.33 -11.44 7.74
CA THR A 69 -21.16 -10.26 8.00
C THR A 69 -21.28 -9.27 6.81
N LYS A 70 -22.52 -9.06 6.35
CA LYS A 70 -22.88 -8.05 5.34
C LYS A 70 -22.22 -6.71 5.70
N THR A 71 -21.06 -6.45 5.15
CA THR A 71 -20.37 -5.17 5.30
C THR A 71 -21.17 -4.11 4.58
N LYS A 72 -21.61 -3.07 5.31
CA LYS A 72 -22.36 -1.94 4.77
C LYS A 72 -21.53 -1.10 3.78
N THR A 73 -20.23 -1.40 3.61
CA THR A 73 -19.24 -0.60 2.87
C THR A 73 -18.33 -1.49 2.00
N PRO A 74 -18.83 -2.05 0.87
CA PRO A 74 -18.05 -2.97 0.02
C PRO A 74 -16.86 -2.29 -0.68
N VAL A 75 -16.99 -1.05 -1.19
CA VAL A 75 -15.92 -0.31 -1.88
C VAL A 75 -14.80 0.02 -0.90
N LEU A 76 -15.14 0.54 0.28
CA LEU A 76 -14.17 0.81 1.35
C LEU A 76 -13.46 -0.45 1.82
N SER A 77 -14.15 -1.59 1.87
CA SER A 77 -13.53 -2.86 2.26
C SER A 77 -12.58 -3.40 1.20
N HIS A 78 -12.74 -3.02 -0.06
CA HIS A 78 -11.89 -3.46 -1.17
C HIS A 78 -10.63 -2.59 -1.34
N PHE A 79 -10.77 -1.26 -1.20
CA PHE A 79 -9.71 -0.30 -1.43
C PHE A 79 -9.18 0.35 -0.14
N GLY A 80 -9.70 -0.05 1.02
CA GLY A 80 -9.32 0.53 2.30
C GLY A 80 -8.85 -0.51 3.31
N ARG A 81 -7.87 -0.12 4.11
CA ARG A 81 -7.38 -0.89 5.26
C ARG A 81 -7.97 -0.29 6.55
N ASP A 82 -8.77 -1.05 7.27
CA ASP A 82 -9.37 -0.60 8.53
C ASP A 82 -8.34 -0.64 9.67
N LEU A 83 -7.79 0.53 10.01
CA LEU A 83 -6.80 0.67 11.08
C LEU A 83 -7.41 0.40 12.46
N THR A 84 -8.70 0.72 12.66
CA THR A 84 -9.40 0.46 13.92
C THR A 84 -9.58 -1.03 14.17
N GLU A 85 -9.87 -1.80 13.12
CA GLU A 85 -9.97 -3.25 13.21
C GLU A 85 -8.61 -3.91 13.45
N LEU A 86 -7.56 -3.41 12.80
CA LEU A 86 -6.19 -3.86 13.03
C LEU A 86 -5.71 -3.56 14.46
N ALA A 87 -6.11 -2.39 15.00
CA ALA A 87 -5.86 -2.04 16.40
C ALA A 87 -6.55 -3.02 17.35
N ARG A 88 -7.80 -3.42 17.08
CA ARG A 88 -8.52 -4.44 17.88
C ARG A 88 -7.83 -5.80 17.85
N GLN A 89 -7.25 -6.15 16.72
CA GLN A 89 -6.51 -7.40 16.53
C GLN A 89 -5.09 -7.36 17.11
N GLY A 90 -4.63 -6.21 17.63
CA GLY A 90 -3.27 -6.04 18.14
C GLY A 90 -2.18 -6.13 17.07
N LYS A 91 -2.53 -5.83 15.80
CA LYS A 91 -1.61 -5.93 14.64
C LYS A 91 -0.92 -4.63 14.30
N LEU A 92 -1.20 -3.55 15.03
CA LEU A 92 -0.50 -2.28 14.87
C LEU A 92 0.68 -2.19 15.82
N ASP A 93 1.70 -1.51 15.38
CA ASP A 93 2.90 -1.25 16.16
C ASP A 93 2.60 -0.36 17.37
N PRO A 94 3.35 -0.47 18.47
CA PRO A 94 3.20 0.43 19.61
C PRO A 94 3.62 1.84 19.22
N ILE A 95 2.79 2.82 19.54
CA ILE A 95 3.07 4.23 19.25
C ILE A 95 3.75 4.88 20.45
N ILE A 96 4.94 5.41 20.22
CA ILE A 96 5.78 6.01 21.23
C ILE A 96 6.09 7.46 20.84
N GLY A 97 6.07 8.38 21.80
CA GLY A 97 6.51 9.76 21.62
C GLY A 97 5.60 10.67 20.80
N ARG A 98 4.37 10.26 20.40
CA ARG A 98 3.47 11.06 19.52
C ARG A 98 2.20 11.54 20.23
N THR A 99 2.26 11.74 21.52
CA THR A 99 1.07 12.08 22.33
C THR A 99 0.50 13.44 21.95
N GLU A 100 1.34 14.46 21.76
CA GLU A 100 0.91 15.82 21.44
C GLU A 100 0.25 15.91 20.05
N GLU A 101 0.84 15.25 19.05
CA GLU A 101 0.28 15.24 17.70
C GLU A 101 -1.06 14.49 17.66
N ILE A 102 -1.18 13.38 18.38
CA ILE A 102 -2.43 12.62 18.47
C ILE A 102 -3.51 13.44 19.21
N GLU A 103 -3.18 14.12 20.30
CA GLU A 103 -4.11 15.00 21.00
C GLU A 103 -4.55 16.15 20.10
N ARG A 104 -3.63 16.77 19.38
CA ARG A 104 -3.95 17.80 18.40
C ARG A 104 -4.84 17.29 17.28
N LEU A 105 -4.59 16.06 16.80
CA LEU A 105 -5.41 15.37 15.81
C LEU A 105 -6.86 15.20 16.33
N ILE A 106 -7.02 14.72 17.56
CA ILE A 106 -8.32 14.56 18.23
C ILE A 106 -9.04 15.90 18.36
N GLN A 107 -8.35 16.96 18.80
CA GLN A 107 -8.90 18.30 18.89
C GLN A 107 -9.42 18.82 17.55
N VAL A 108 -8.65 18.63 16.47
CA VAL A 108 -9.04 19.08 15.13
C VAL A 108 -10.24 18.30 14.63
N LEU A 109 -10.26 16.98 14.78
CA LEU A 109 -11.38 16.11 14.38
C LEU A 109 -12.68 16.44 15.12
N SER A 110 -12.59 16.96 16.34
CA SER A 110 -13.74 17.34 17.17
C SER A 110 -14.28 18.74 16.85
N ARG A 111 -13.68 19.51 15.94
CA ARG A 111 -14.11 20.86 15.58
C ARG A 111 -15.35 20.84 14.68
N ARG A 112 -16.17 21.89 14.80
CA ARG A 112 -17.34 22.08 13.92
C ARG A 112 -16.96 22.47 12.47
N LYS A 113 -15.87 23.22 12.31
CA LYS A 113 -15.34 23.69 11.02
C LYS A 113 -13.83 23.42 10.99
N LYS A 114 -13.24 23.28 9.80
CA LYS A 114 -11.83 22.89 9.62
C LYS A 114 -11.49 21.62 10.43
N ASN A 115 -12.37 20.63 10.33
CA ASN A 115 -12.29 19.36 11.06
C ASN A 115 -11.55 18.26 10.30
N ASN A 116 -10.89 18.59 9.20
CA ASN A 116 -10.01 17.70 8.46
C ASN A 116 -8.55 18.06 8.79
N PRO A 117 -7.86 17.28 9.60
CA PRO A 117 -6.44 17.52 9.85
C PRO A 117 -5.59 17.14 8.63
N ALA A 118 -4.56 17.94 8.36
CA ALA A 118 -3.50 17.62 7.43
C ALA A 118 -2.19 17.47 8.22
N LEU A 119 -1.67 16.26 8.30
CA LEU A 119 -0.38 15.93 8.89
C LEU A 119 0.72 16.33 7.92
N ILE A 120 1.52 17.30 8.30
CA ILE A 120 2.57 17.85 7.45
C ILE A 120 3.92 17.51 8.06
N GLY A 121 4.77 16.87 7.30
CA GLY A 121 6.11 16.52 7.74
C GLY A 121 6.89 15.82 6.62
N GLU A 122 8.18 15.72 6.81
CA GLU A 122 9.07 15.05 5.87
C GLU A 122 8.74 13.55 5.75
N PRO A 123 9.16 12.88 4.66
CA PRO A 123 9.00 11.42 4.55
C PRO A 123 9.71 10.70 5.71
N GLY A 124 9.09 9.63 6.23
CA GLY A 124 9.70 8.81 7.28
C GLY A 124 9.62 9.37 8.71
N VAL A 125 9.02 10.56 8.95
CA VAL A 125 8.89 11.11 10.31
C VAL A 125 7.80 10.45 11.16
N GLY A 126 7.01 9.52 10.60
CA GLY A 126 5.97 8.80 11.33
C GLY A 126 4.57 9.41 11.26
N LYS A 127 4.19 10.08 10.16
CA LYS A 127 2.83 10.61 9.96
C LYS A 127 1.75 9.53 10.06
N THR A 128 1.99 8.38 9.46
CA THR A 128 1.09 7.22 9.51
C THR A 128 0.95 6.66 10.92
N ALA A 129 2.05 6.62 11.69
CA ALA A 129 2.05 6.20 13.09
C ALA A 129 1.13 7.07 13.97
N VAL A 130 1.05 8.38 13.72
CA VAL A 130 0.11 9.27 14.44
C VAL A 130 -1.35 8.85 14.21
N VAL A 131 -1.70 8.44 12.99
CA VAL A 131 -3.06 7.97 12.65
C VAL A 131 -3.34 6.59 13.24
N GLU A 132 -2.35 5.70 13.23
CA GLU A 132 -2.45 4.39 13.88
C GLU A 132 -2.63 4.55 15.41
N GLY A 133 -1.93 5.53 16.02
CA GLY A 133 -2.11 5.88 17.43
C GLY A 133 -3.51 6.40 17.73
N LEU A 134 -4.12 7.18 16.84
CA LEU A 134 -5.52 7.56 16.97
C LEU A 134 -6.43 6.31 16.95
N ALA A 135 -6.21 5.38 16.02
CA ALA A 135 -6.99 4.15 15.93
C ALA A 135 -6.86 3.30 17.21
N GLN A 136 -5.66 3.20 17.80
CA GLN A 136 -5.43 2.52 19.07
C GLN A 136 -6.16 3.22 20.23
N LYS A 137 -6.11 4.57 20.33
CA LYS A 137 -6.83 5.34 21.34
C LYS A 137 -8.36 5.20 21.21
N ILE A 138 -8.89 5.09 19.97
CA ILE A 138 -10.31 4.81 19.72
C ILE A 138 -10.69 3.44 20.33
N VAL A 139 -9.93 2.40 20.05
CA VAL A 139 -10.18 1.04 20.55
C VAL A 139 -10.07 0.97 22.07
N GLN A 140 -9.11 1.69 22.65
CA GLN A 140 -8.91 1.78 24.10
C GLN A 140 -9.92 2.67 24.80
N LYS A 141 -10.82 3.34 24.06
CA LYS A 141 -11.78 4.34 24.57
C LYS A 141 -11.12 5.50 25.36
N LYS A 142 -9.91 5.87 25.01
CA LYS A 142 -9.15 6.99 25.57
C LYS A 142 -9.30 8.25 24.71
N ILE A 143 -10.53 8.54 24.28
CA ILE A 143 -10.87 9.64 23.37
C ILE A 143 -12.22 10.24 23.79
N PRO A 144 -12.54 11.48 23.34
CA PRO A 144 -13.87 12.06 23.53
C PRO A 144 -14.98 11.22 22.92
N GLU A 145 -16.15 11.22 23.56
CA GLU A 145 -17.34 10.42 23.15
C GLU A 145 -17.72 10.60 21.68
N ILE A 146 -17.52 11.80 21.12
CA ILE A 146 -17.81 12.12 19.71
C ILE A 146 -17.00 11.30 18.71
N LEU A 147 -15.89 10.68 19.15
CA LEU A 147 -15.00 9.85 18.31
C LEU A 147 -15.03 8.36 18.68
N GLU A 148 -15.67 7.96 19.79
CA GLU A 148 -15.61 6.57 20.31
C GLU A 148 -16.09 5.49 19.33
N ASN A 149 -17.10 5.80 18.52
CA ASN A 149 -17.70 4.85 17.58
C ASN A 149 -17.21 5.03 16.14
N LYS A 150 -16.16 5.82 15.94
CA LYS A 150 -15.62 6.04 14.61
C LYS A 150 -14.63 4.94 14.21
N ARG A 151 -14.60 4.67 12.92
CA ARG A 151 -13.63 3.80 12.27
C ARG A 151 -12.64 4.64 11.48
N VAL A 152 -11.37 4.35 11.59
CA VAL A 152 -10.32 4.97 10.77
C VAL A 152 -9.95 4.01 9.67
N ILE A 153 -10.15 4.41 8.42
CA ILE A 153 -9.87 3.59 7.24
C ILE A 153 -8.82 4.29 6.38
N SER A 154 -7.68 3.64 6.20
CA SER A 154 -6.61 4.09 5.29
C SER A 154 -6.99 3.73 3.86
N LEU A 155 -7.06 4.72 2.97
CA LEU A 155 -7.39 4.54 1.55
C LEU A 155 -6.14 4.23 0.74
N ASP A 156 -6.16 3.15 -0.01
CA ASP A 156 -5.15 2.86 -1.03
C ASP A 156 -5.56 3.49 -2.37
N VAL A 157 -5.03 4.67 -2.64
CA VAL A 157 -5.30 5.41 -3.88
C VAL A 157 -4.70 4.70 -5.09
N ALA A 158 -3.54 4.05 -4.94
CA ALA A 158 -2.89 3.32 -6.01
C ALA A 158 -3.73 2.11 -6.44
N ALA A 159 -4.29 1.36 -5.48
CA ALA A 159 -5.21 0.26 -5.78
C ALA A 159 -6.50 0.74 -6.45
N MET A 160 -6.99 1.93 -6.14
CA MET A 160 -8.16 2.52 -6.81
C MET A 160 -7.90 2.85 -8.28
N VAL A 161 -6.69 3.25 -8.63
CA VAL A 161 -6.26 3.55 -10.00
C VAL A 161 -5.93 2.27 -10.75
N ALA A 162 -5.36 1.28 -10.08
CA ALA A 162 -4.94 0.02 -10.69
C ALA A 162 -6.10 -0.68 -11.41
N GLY A 163 -5.85 -1.15 -12.63
CA GLY A 163 -6.82 -1.87 -13.45
C GLY A 163 -7.92 -0.98 -14.08
N THR A 164 -7.86 0.34 -13.95
CA THR A 164 -8.76 1.24 -14.69
C THR A 164 -8.16 1.54 -16.06
N LYS A 165 -8.78 1.04 -17.13
CA LYS A 165 -8.38 1.36 -18.51
C LYS A 165 -8.91 2.71 -18.99
N TYR A 166 -9.99 3.20 -18.39
CA TYR A 166 -10.66 4.45 -18.77
C TYR A 166 -10.91 5.33 -17.55
N ARG A 167 -10.78 6.64 -17.73
CA ARG A 167 -11.03 7.68 -16.72
C ARG A 167 -12.37 7.49 -16.00
N GLY A 168 -13.44 7.14 -16.74
CA GLY A 168 -14.78 6.94 -16.18
C GLY A 168 -14.87 5.84 -15.12
N GLN A 169 -14.07 4.77 -15.22
CA GLN A 169 -14.07 3.67 -14.24
C GLN A 169 -13.49 4.12 -12.88
N PHE A 170 -12.44 4.93 -12.90
CA PHE A 170 -11.88 5.51 -11.69
C PHE A 170 -12.87 6.50 -11.05
N GLU A 171 -13.47 7.38 -11.86
CA GLU A 171 -14.49 8.32 -11.38
C GLU A 171 -15.69 7.59 -10.74
N GLU A 172 -16.11 6.46 -11.30
CA GLU A 172 -17.20 5.64 -10.75
C GLU A 172 -16.82 5.02 -9.40
N ARG A 173 -15.58 4.50 -9.26
CA ARG A 173 -15.06 3.99 -7.98
C ARG A 173 -15.02 5.08 -6.91
N VAL A 174 -14.53 6.27 -7.26
CA VAL A 174 -14.48 7.41 -6.32
C VAL A 174 -15.89 7.86 -5.92
N LYS A 175 -16.83 7.94 -6.87
CA LYS A 175 -18.24 8.26 -6.57
C LYS A 175 -18.88 7.21 -5.67
N GLY A 176 -18.60 5.93 -5.90
CA GLY A 176 -19.04 4.82 -5.05
C GLY A 176 -18.50 4.95 -3.63
N LEU A 177 -17.19 5.25 -3.47
CA LEU A 177 -16.55 5.50 -2.20
C LEU A 177 -17.22 6.65 -1.43
N ILE A 178 -17.43 7.79 -2.08
CA ILE A 178 -18.08 8.95 -1.46
C ILE A 178 -19.51 8.62 -1.04
N ALA A 179 -20.26 7.90 -1.88
CA ALA A 179 -21.62 7.49 -1.54
C ALA A 179 -21.66 6.54 -0.31
N GLU A 180 -20.68 5.66 -0.14
CA GLU A 180 -20.56 4.82 1.06
C GLU A 180 -20.21 5.65 2.31
N LEU A 181 -19.29 6.60 2.19
CA LEU A 181 -18.94 7.50 3.29
C LEU A 181 -20.13 8.36 3.74
N GLN A 182 -20.91 8.89 2.80
CA GLN A 182 -22.13 9.65 3.11
C GLN A 182 -23.18 8.79 3.82
N ARG A 183 -23.36 7.53 3.40
CA ARG A 183 -24.29 6.59 4.05
C ARG A 183 -23.85 6.14 5.42
N SER A 184 -22.57 6.29 5.75
CA SER A 184 -22.00 5.91 7.04
C SER A 184 -22.30 6.91 8.17
N ASP A 185 -23.00 7.99 7.88
CA ASP A 185 -23.37 9.03 8.85
C ASP A 185 -22.21 9.52 9.71
N ASN A 186 -21.12 9.88 9.03
CA ASN A 186 -19.88 10.33 9.67
C ASN A 186 -19.23 9.33 10.66
N SER A 187 -19.60 8.06 10.63
CA SER A 187 -18.97 7.04 11.48
C SER A 187 -17.57 6.62 10.98
N ILE A 188 -17.14 7.08 9.80
CA ILE A 188 -15.87 6.75 9.19
C ILE A 188 -15.01 8.00 9.04
N ILE A 189 -13.75 7.89 9.47
CA ILE A 189 -12.69 8.85 9.20
C ILE A 189 -11.78 8.23 8.14
N LEU A 190 -11.68 8.89 6.98
CA LEU A 190 -10.84 8.44 5.89
C LEU A 190 -9.40 8.94 6.10
N PHE A 191 -8.43 8.05 6.14
CA PHE A 191 -7.03 8.44 6.09
C PHE A 191 -6.51 8.34 4.66
N ILE A 192 -5.90 9.42 4.19
CA ILE A 192 -5.34 9.54 2.84
C ILE A 192 -3.87 9.88 3.00
N ASP A 193 -3.03 8.88 2.79
CA ASP A 193 -1.61 9.14 2.66
C ASP A 193 -1.31 9.79 1.31
N GLU A 194 -0.29 10.62 1.24
CA GLU A 194 0.02 11.42 0.05
C GLU A 194 -1.21 12.19 -0.48
N LEU A 195 -1.85 12.99 0.38
CA LEU A 195 -3.08 13.75 0.05
C LEU A 195 -2.98 14.53 -1.27
N HIS A 196 -1.78 14.95 -1.65
CA HIS A 196 -1.50 15.65 -2.90
C HIS A 196 -1.84 14.82 -4.14
N THR A 197 -1.79 13.49 -4.07
CA THR A 197 -2.12 12.60 -5.21
C THR A 197 -3.57 12.70 -5.62
N ILE A 198 -4.48 12.93 -4.65
CA ILE A 198 -5.92 13.10 -4.93
C ILE A 198 -6.24 14.53 -5.35
N VAL A 199 -5.53 15.53 -4.80
CA VAL A 199 -5.85 16.93 -4.97
C VAL A 199 -5.11 17.56 -6.15
N GLY A 200 -3.91 17.08 -6.49
CA GLY A 200 -3.01 17.66 -7.47
C GLY A 200 -2.93 16.94 -8.81
N ALA A 201 -3.55 15.80 -8.96
CA ALA A 201 -3.42 14.94 -10.14
C ALA A 201 -4.04 15.48 -11.44
N GLY A 202 -4.57 16.72 -11.45
CA GLY A 202 -5.23 17.32 -12.61
C GLY A 202 -4.39 18.21 -13.53
N GLY A 203 -3.08 18.33 -13.29
CA GLY A 203 -2.24 19.33 -13.98
C GLY A 203 -1.21 18.81 -14.99
N GLY A 204 -1.18 17.53 -15.31
CA GLY A 204 -0.25 16.95 -16.28
C GLY A 204 -0.83 16.91 -17.69
N ALA A 205 0.02 17.14 -18.70
CA ALA A 205 -0.31 17.16 -20.13
C ALA A 205 -0.84 15.81 -20.68
N ASP A 206 -0.81 14.73 -19.89
CA ASP A 206 -1.14 13.37 -20.29
C ASP A 206 -2.39 12.80 -19.59
N GLY A 207 -3.46 13.59 -19.41
CA GLY A 207 -4.77 13.06 -19.01
C GLY A 207 -4.79 12.40 -17.63
N ALA A 208 -3.95 12.83 -16.70
CA ALA A 208 -3.91 12.33 -15.33
C ALA A 208 -5.30 12.37 -14.68
N LEU A 209 -5.64 11.29 -14.02
CA LEU A 209 -6.94 10.99 -13.41
C LEU A 209 -7.29 12.07 -12.38
N ASP A 210 -8.21 12.98 -12.75
CA ASP A 210 -8.58 14.12 -11.90
C ASP A 210 -9.62 13.72 -10.85
N ALA A 211 -9.15 13.06 -9.77
CA ALA A 211 -9.97 12.77 -8.60
C ALA A 211 -10.39 14.04 -7.87
N SER A 212 -9.64 15.14 -8.05
CA SER A 212 -9.85 16.36 -7.29
C SER A 212 -11.23 16.98 -7.56
N ASN A 213 -11.72 16.90 -8.80
CA ASN A 213 -13.04 17.40 -9.15
C ASN A 213 -14.20 16.68 -8.44
N ILE A 214 -13.98 15.46 -7.98
CA ILE A 214 -14.99 14.66 -7.26
C ILE A 214 -14.82 14.80 -5.74
N PHE A 215 -13.59 14.77 -5.23
CA PHE A 215 -13.31 14.92 -3.81
C PHE A 215 -13.51 16.35 -3.29
N LYS A 216 -13.09 17.38 -4.05
CA LYS A 216 -13.21 18.78 -3.64
C LYS A 216 -14.64 19.19 -3.26
N PRO A 217 -15.68 18.91 -4.06
CA PRO A 217 -17.05 19.25 -3.67
C PRO A 217 -17.49 18.53 -2.39
N ALA A 218 -17.17 17.26 -2.21
CA ALA A 218 -17.56 16.48 -1.05
C ALA A 218 -16.84 16.98 0.23
N LEU A 219 -15.56 17.30 0.14
CA LEU A 219 -14.81 17.95 1.22
C LEU A 219 -15.32 19.35 1.51
N ALA A 220 -15.62 20.13 0.46
CA ALA A 220 -16.14 21.50 0.61
C ALA A 220 -17.52 21.55 1.29
N ARG A 221 -18.40 20.58 1.05
CA ARG A 221 -19.70 20.46 1.71
C ARG A 221 -19.62 19.89 3.12
N GLY A 222 -18.45 19.31 3.52
CA GLY A 222 -18.29 18.66 4.81
C GLY A 222 -18.97 17.30 4.92
N GLU A 223 -19.21 16.67 3.78
CA GLU A 223 -19.80 15.33 3.66
C GLU A 223 -18.79 14.21 3.99
N LEU A 224 -17.52 14.57 4.05
CA LEU A 224 -16.41 13.69 4.35
C LEU A 224 -15.63 14.24 5.54
N GLN A 225 -15.23 13.34 6.44
CA GLN A 225 -14.23 13.61 7.46
C GLN A 225 -12.96 12.81 7.08
N CYS A 226 -11.86 13.52 6.85
CA CYS A 226 -10.62 12.89 6.43
C CYS A 226 -9.40 13.44 7.19
N ILE A 227 -8.39 12.60 7.29
CA ILE A 227 -7.04 12.93 7.73
C ILE A 227 -6.16 12.81 6.49
N GLY A 228 -5.46 13.85 6.12
CA GLY A 228 -4.48 13.82 5.04
C GLY A 228 -3.07 13.79 5.59
N ALA A 229 -2.15 13.10 4.93
CA ALA A 229 -0.71 13.20 5.18
C ALA A 229 -0.01 13.69 3.90
N THR A 230 0.95 14.60 4.04
CA THR A 230 1.70 15.19 2.91
C THR A 230 2.98 15.88 3.41
N THR A 231 3.83 16.30 2.52
CA THR A 231 4.97 17.17 2.83
C THR A 231 4.57 18.65 2.86
N LEU A 232 5.43 19.52 3.40
CA LEU A 232 5.15 20.95 3.48
C LEU A 232 5.07 21.59 2.09
N ASP A 233 5.94 21.18 1.19
CA ASP A 233 6.00 21.74 -0.17
C ASP A 233 4.78 21.34 -1.00
N GLU A 234 4.35 20.07 -0.89
CA GLU A 234 3.14 19.57 -1.53
C GLU A 234 1.88 20.23 -0.97
N TYR A 235 1.81 20.43 0.36
CA TYR A 235 0.71 21.13 0.98
C TYR A 235 0.58 22.56 0.46
N ARG A 236 1.69 23.32 0.40
CA ARG A 236 1.73 24.68 -0.16
C ARG A 236 1.34 24.70 -1.64
N ARG A 237 1.80 23.72 -2.40
CA ARG A 237 1.60 23.66 -3.85
C ARG A 237 0.16 23.30 -4.23
N TYR A 238 -0.47 22.38 -3.53
CA TYR A 238 -1.74 21.78 -3.95
C TYR A 238 -2.93 22.13 -3.07
N ILE A 239 -2.75 22.38 -1.77
CA ILE A 239 -3.86 22.61 -0.84
C ILE A 239 -3.98 24.08 -0.48
N GLU A 240 -2.90 24.76 -0.14
CA GLU A 240 -2.91 26.15 0.28
C GLU A 240 -3.33 27.11 -0.84
N LYS A 241 -3.05 26.76 -2.11
CA LYS A 241 -3.49 27.53 -3.27
C LYS A 241 -4.99 27.40 -3.58
N ASP A 242 -5.65 26.36 -3.08
CA ASP A 242 -7.07 26.12 -3.28
C ASP A 242 -7.87 26.62 -2.07
N ALA A 243 -8.50 27.79 -2.20
CA ALA A 243 -9.26 28.42 -1.10
C ALA A 243 -10.39 27.55 -0.54
N ALA A 244 -10.94 26.61 -1.32
CA ALA A 244 -11.98 25.70 -0.86
C ALA A 244 -11.42 24.63 0.07
N LEU A 245 -10.24 24.09 -0.24
CA LEU A 245 -9.54 23.09 0.57
C LEU A 245 -8.88 23.72 1.79
N GLU A 246 -8.21 24.88 1.64
CA GLU A 246 -7.55 25.58 2.74
C GLU A 246 -8.52 25.89 3.89
N ARG A 247 -9.78 26.22 3.58
CA ARG A 247 -10.83 26.45 4.57
C ARG A 247 -11.32 25.19 5.27
N ARG A 248 -10.97 24.01 4.79
CA ARG A 248 -11.42 22.71 5.32
C ARG A 248 -10.33 21.95 6.05
N PHE A 249 -9.08 22.13 5.64
CA PHE A 249 -7.95 21.49 6.28
C PHE A 249 -7.32 22.34 7.38
N GLN A 250 -6.93 21.68 8.46
CA GLN A 250 -6.14 22.26 9.54
C GLN A 250 -4.76 21.61 9.56
N ARG A 251 -3.72 22.41 9.43
CA ARG A 251 -2.33 21.94 9.49
C ARG A 251 -1.99 21.43 10.89
N ILE A 252 -1.31 20.28 10.93
CA ILE A 252 -0.64 19.71 12.09
C ILE A 252 0.77 19.34 11.63
N ILE A 253 1.78 19.98 12.23
CA ILE A 253 3.16 19.71 11.88
C ILE A 253 3.60 18.48 12.67
N VAL A 254 4.19 17.51 11.96
CA VAL A 254 4.82 16.32 12.53
C VAL A 254 6.33 16.45 12.30
N SER A 255 7.02 16.84 13.37
CA SER A 255 8.48 17.00 13.33
C SER A 255 9.19 15.65 13.44
N PRO A 256 10.41 15.52 12.90
CA PRO A 256 11.27 14.38 13.20
C PRO A 256 11.44 14.24 14.72
N PRO A 257 11.43 13.02 15.27
CA PRO A 257 11.70 12.78 16.68
C PRO A 257 13.16 13.12 17.01
N THR A 258 13.43 13.42 18.26
CA THR A 258 14.80 13.57 18.77
C THR A 258 15.54 12.22 18.77
N THR A 259 16.86 12.26 19.00
CA THR A 259 17.66 11.04 19.14
C THR A 259 17.15 10.15 20.27
N GLU A 260 16.81 10.76 21.41
CA GLU A 260 16.31 10.08 22.61
C GLU A 260 14.94 9.42 22.31
N GLU A 261 14.00 10.18 21.74
CA GLU A 261 12.69 9.65 21.35
C GLU A 261 12.81 8.55 20.30
N SER A 262 13.78 8.64 19.38
CA SER A 262 14.03 7.62 18.37
C SER A 262 14.55 6.33 18.99
N ILE A 263 15.40 6.41 20.02
CA ILE A 263 15.87 5.22 20.77
C ILE A 263 14.67 4.55 21.47
N GLU A 264 13.77 5.34 22.08
CA GLU A 264 12.55 4.79 22.69
C GLU A 264 11.63 4.12 21.66
N ILE A 265 11.45 4.73 20.48
CA ILE A 265 10.68 4.16 19.38
C ILE A 265 11.26 2.82 18.94
N LEU A 266 12.58 2.76 18.70
CA LEU A 266 13.25 1.52 18.29
C LEU A 266 13.18 0.44 19.39
N ASN A 267 13.30 0.81 20.65
CA ASN A 267 13.10 -0.12 21.77
C ASN A 267 11.68 -0.69 21.81
N GLY A 268 10.68 0.11 21.49
CA GLY A 268 9.30 -0.37 21.39
C GLY A 268 9.04 -1.31 20.21
N LEU A 269 9.75 -1.10 19.10
CA LEU A 269 9.66 -1.95 17.91
C LEU A 269 10.55 -3.19 17.98
N ARG A 270 11.57 -3.18 18.83
CA ARG A 270 12.57 -4.25 19.01
C ARG A 270 11.97 -5.66 19.08
N PRO A 271 10.93 -5.96 19.90
CA PRO A 271 10.41 -7.32 20.02
C PRO A 271 9.87 -7.88 18.70
N GLN A 272 9.33 -7.02 17.83
CA GLN A 272 8.79 -7.42 16.54
C GLN A 272 9.89 -7.75 15.55
N TYR A 273 10.95 -6.92 15.49
CA TYR A 273 12.12 -7.15 14.64
C TYR A 273 12.91 -8.37 15.09
N GLU A 274 13.07 -8.57 16.42
CA GLU A 274 13.70 -9.76 17.00
C GLU A 274 12.93 -11.04 16.62
N ALA A 275 11.59 -11.01 16.71
CA ALA A 275 10.75 -12.13 16.33
C ALA A 275 10.80 -12.43 14.82
N HIS A 276 10.88 -11.38 13.98
CA HIS A 276 10.93 -11.51 12.52
C HIS A 276 12.27 -12.09 12.06
N HIS A 277 13.38 -11.50 12.51
CA HIS A 277 14.72 -11.90 12.09
C HIS A 277 15.28 -13.07 12.89
N LYS A 278 14.67 -13.40 14.03
CA LYS A 278 15.16 -14.40 14.99
C LYS A 278 16.59 -14.08 15.48
N VAL A 279 16.82 -12.81 15.77
CA VAL A 279 18.05 -12.25 16.31
C VAL A 279 17.74 -11.46 17.57
N ILE A 280 18.75 -11.16 18.39
CA ILE A 280 18.63 -10.33 19.59
C ILE A 280 19.39 -9.04 19.31
N TYR A 281 18.72 -7.88 19.52
CA TYR A 281 19.37 -6.58 19.45
C TYR A 281 19.77 -6.11 20.85
N THR A 282 21.04 -5.73 21.01
CA THR A 282 21.52 -5.12 22.26
C THR A 282 21.08 -3.66 22.35
N ASP A 283 21.04 -3.10 23.57
CA ASP A 283 20.72 -1.69 23.77
C ASP A 283 21.74 -0.77 23.09
N ASP A 284 23.00 -1.18 23.05
CA ASP A 284 24.05 -0.45 22.33
C ASP A 284 23.81 -0.47 20.81
N ALA A 285 23.40 -1.61 20.24
CA ALA A 285 23.09 -1.70 18.81
C ALA A 285 21.93 -0.76 18.42
N ILE A 286 20.89 -0.65 19.25
CA ILE A 286 19.76 0.27 19.02
C ILE A 286 20.24 1.71 19.10
N ARG A 287 21.02 2.06 20.12
CA ARG A 287 21.60 3.40 20.28
C ARG A 287 22.48 3.77 19.09
N ASP A 288 23.36 2.86 18.69
CA ASP A 288 24.30 3.07 17.58
C ASP A 288 23.55 3.21 16.25
N ALA A 289 22.49 2.44 16.01
CA ALA A 289 21.65 2.56 14.82
C ALA A 289 21.05 3.98 14.71
N VAL A 290 20.59 4.56 15.81
CA VAL A 290 20.06 5.93 15.83
C VAL A 290 21.18 6.96 15.65
N VAL A 291 22.24 6.89 16.45
CA VAL A 291 23.33 7.89 16.46
C VAL A 291 24.07 7.91 15.12
N TYR A 292 24.39 6.74 14.56
CA TYR A 292 25.11 6.68 13.28
C TYR A 292 24.22 7.01 12.11
N SER A 293 22.94 6.63 12.11
CA SER A 293 22.02 7.07 11.08
C SER A 293 21.87 8.60 11.07
N GLU A 294 21.78 9.23 12.24
CA GLU A 294 21.68 10.69 12.34
C GLU A 294 22.93 11.39 11.82
N ARG A 295 24.11 10.81 12.10
CA ARG A 295 25.41 11.39 11.72
C ARG A 295 25.76 11.20 10.24
N TYR A 296 25.42 10.07 9.64
CA TYR A 296 25.92 9.65 8.34
C TYR A 296 24.85 9.60 7.24
N ILE A 297 23.57 9.53 7.58
CA ILE A 297 22.47 9.51 6.61
C ILE A 297 21.71 10.83 6.65
N ASN A 298 22.05 11.74 5.74
CA ASN A 298 21.48 13.08 5.71
C ASN A 298 20.24 13.21 4.81
N GLU A 299 20.00 12.24 3.92
CA GLU A 299 18.91 12.29 2.93
C GLU A 299 17.56 11.82 3.51
N ARG A 300 17.56 11.24 4.70
CA ARG A 300 16.37 10.68 5.36
C ARG A 300 16.26 11.18 6.79
N PHE A 301 15.06 11.09 7.35
CA PHE A 301 14.74 11.56 8.69
C PHE A 301 14.59 10.40 9.69
N LEU A 302 14.82 10.70 10.96
CA LEU A 302 14.45 9.82 12.05
C LEU A 302 12.92 9.72 12.17
N PRO A 303 12.37 8.56 12.60
CA PRO A 303 13.06 7.34 12.99
C PRO A 303 13.36 6.39 11.82
N ASP A 304 12.83 6.64 10.61
CA ASP A 304 12.84 5.74 9.44
C ASP A 304 14.24 5.23 9.09
N LYS A 305 15.22 6.14 8.97
CA LYS A 305 16.62 5.77 8.67
C LYS A 305 17.26 4.85 9.71
N ALA A 306 16.88 4.96 10.97
CA ALA A 306 17.40 4.10 12.04
C ALA A 306 16.70 2.74 12.04
N ILE A 307 15.41 2.69 11.74
CA ILE A 307 14.64 1.46 11.56
C ILE A 307 15.19 0.66 10.37
N ASP A 308 15.49 1.30 9.25
CA ASP A 308 16.10 0.65 8.09
C ASP A 308 17.43 -0.01 8.43
N ILE A 309 18.31 0.67 9.21
CA ILE A 309 19.58 0.08 9.66
C ILE A 309 19.33 -1.15 10.53
N LEU A 310 18.37 -1.08 11.45
CA LEU A 310 18.05 -2.19 12.33
C LEU A 310 17.54 -3.41 11.54
N ASP A 311 16.66 -3.17 10.58
CA ASP A 311 16.10 -4.20 9.71
C ASP A 311 17.17 -4.86 8.83
N GLU A 312 18.00 -4.05 8.16
CA GLU A 312 19.09 -4.53 7.32
C GLU A 312 20.13 -5.33 8.13
N ALA A 313 20.51 -4.84 9.31
CA ALA A 313 21.46 -5.54 10.18
C ALA A 313 20.89 -6.90 10.64
N GLY A 314 19.62 -6.95 11.02
CA GLY A 314 18.94 -8.17 11.41
C GLY A 314 18.86 -9.19 10.29
N ALA A 315 18.47 -8.73 9.10
CA ALA A 315 18.41 -9.56 7.89
C ALA A 315 19.78 -10.15 7.55
N ARG A 316 20.83 -9.34 7.63
CA ARG A 316 22.22 -9.77 7.35
C ARG A 316 22.73 -10.81 8.34
N ILE A 317 22.47 -10.61 9.63
CA ILE A 317 22.85 -11.58 10.66
C ILE A 317 22.12 -12.90 10.47
N ARG A 318 20.81 -12.85 10.19
CA ARG A 318 20.01 -14.03 9.90
C ARG A 318 20.53 -14.80 8.69
N LEU A 319 20.85 -14.12 7.59
CA LEU A 319 21.40 -14.75 6.39
C LEU A 319 22.77 -15.40 6.69
N ASN A 320 23.62 -14.72 7.46
CA ASN A 320 24.91 -15.28 7.86
C ASN A 320 24.76 -16.51 8.74
N SER A 321 23.77 -16.54 9.64
CA SER A 321 23.48 -17.70 10.49
C SER A 321 22.90 -18.89 9.72
N LEU A 322 22.25 -18.65 8.58
CA LEU A 322 21.73 -19.69 7.69
C LEU A 322 22.79 -20.18 6.69
N ALA A 323 23.87 -19.45 6.50
CA ALA A 323 24.96 -19.84 5.62
C ALA A 323 25.77 -20.95 6.27
N THR A 324 25.82 -22.13 5.64
CA THR A 324 26.62 -23.27 6.10
C THR A 324 28.08 -22.83 6.36
N PRO A 325 28.61 -23.06 7.56
CA PRO A 325 29.98 -22.69 7.89
C PRO A 325 31.01 -23.22 6.87
N PRO A 326 32.07 -22.46 6.59
CA PRO A 326 33.09 -22.89 5.65
C PRO A 326 33.68 -24.29 5.96
N ALA A 327 33.83 -24.60 7.25
CA ALA A 327 34.31 -25.91 7.69
C ALA A 327 33.39 -27.08 7.25
N ILE A 328 32.06 -26.90 7.35
CA ILE A 328 31.11 -27.93 6.91
C ILE A 328 31.17 -28.09 5.39
N ARG A 329 31.26 -26.99 4.63
CA ARG A 329 31.37 -27.03 3.16
C ARG A 329 32.65 -27.73 2.70
N GLU A 330 33.75 -27.51 3.40
CA GLU A 330 35.03 -28.15 3.11
C GLU A 330 34.92 -29.66 3.33
N LEU A 331 34.37 -30.10 4.47
CA LEU A 331 34.16 -31.53 4.76
C LEU A 331 33.20 -32.20 3.78
N GLU A 332 32.14 -31.50 3.36
CA GLU A 332 31.23 -31.99 2.31
C GLU A 332 31.96 -32.17 0.98
N ARG A 333 32.74 -31.17 0.54
CA ARG A 333 33.55 -31.23 -0.66
C ARG A 333 34.55 -32.38 -0.63
N GLU A 334 35.30 -32.57 0.49
CA GLU A 334 36.23 -33.66 0.65
C GLU A 334 35.54 -35.04 0.61
N CYS A 335 34.33 -35.11 1.20
CA CYS A 335 33.55 -36.36 1.18
C CYS A 335 33.11 -36.70 -0.26
N ASP A 336 32.67 -35.70 -1.05
CA ASP A 336 32.30 -35.89 -2.45
C ASP A 336 33.48 -36.27 -3.33
N GLU A 337 34.66 -35.62 -3.16
CA GLU A 337 35.89 -35.96 -3.88
C GLU A 337 36.36 -37.38 -3.56
N CYS A 338 36.29 -37.79 -2.29
CA CYS A 338 36.60 -39.17 -1.92
C CYS A 338 35.61 -40.18 -2.49
N SER A 339 34.33 -39.82 -2.62
CA SER A 339 33.31 -40.67 -3.22
C SER A 339 33.59 -40.92 -4.73
N VAL A 340 33.94 -39.86 -5.47
CA VAL A 340 34.34 -40.00 -6.88
C VAL A 340 35.57 -40.88 -7.02
N LYS A 341 36.61 -40.65 -6.22
CA LYS A 341 37.85 -41.46 -6.22
C LYS A 341 37.61 -42.94 -5.88
N LYS A 342 36.67 -43.19 -4.95
CA LYS A 342 36.24 -44.54 -4.61
C LYS A 342 35.57 -45.22 -5.84
N ASP A 343 34.66 -44.52 -6.52
CA ASP A 343 33.97 -45.09 -7.66
C ASP A 343 34.91 -45.32 -8.87
N ASP A 344 35.90 -44.45 -9.08
CA ASP A 344 36.96 -44.62 -10.06
C ASP A 344 37.86 -45.84 -9.72
N ALA A 345 38.21 -46.03 -8.44
CA ALA A 345 38.99 -47.19 -7.99
C ALA A 345 38.21 -48.51 -8.18
N VAL A 346 36.90 -48.51 -7.95
CA VAL A 346 36.01 -49.66 -8.25
C VAL A 346 35.99 -49.97 -9.73
N ALA A 347 35.85 -48.95 -10.58
CA ALA A 347 35.84 -49.12 -12.07
C ALA A 347 37.20 -49.67 -12.56
N ALA A 348 38.31 -49.29 -11.91
CA ALA A 348 39.66 -49.81 -12.20
C ALA A 348 39.93 -51.15 -11.55
N GLN A 349 38.97 -51.80 -10.88
CA GLN A 349 39.09 -53.08 -10.16
C GLN A 349 40.16 -53.08 -9.02
N ASN A 350 40.50 -51.87 -8.51
CA ASN A 350 41.42 -51.75 -7.40
C ASN A 350 40.63 -51.67 -6.08
N PHE A 351 40.26 -52.84 -5.54
CA PHE A 351 39.35 -52.96 -4.41
C PHE A 351 40.02 -52.57 -3.10
N GLU A 352 41.37 -52.64 -2.97
CA GLU A 352 42.14 -52.22 -1.80
C GLU A 352 42.04 -50.68 -1.65
N LEU A 353 42.32 -49.96 -2.73
CA LEU A 353 42.19 -48.50 -2.78
C LEU A 353 40.75 -48.03 -2.57
N ALA A 354 39.76 -48.75 -3.11
CA ALA A 354 38.34 -48.45 -2.89
C ALA A 354 37.92 -48.63 -1.41
N ALA A 355 38.50 -49.61 -0.69
CA ALA A 355 38.27 -49.83 0.72
C ALA A 355 38.83 -48.64 1.58
N ASP A 356 40.06 -48.19 1.24
CA ASP A 356 40.67 -47.04 1.92
C ASP A 356 39.84 -45.77 1.77
N TYR A 357 39.33 -45.48 0.57
CA TYR A 357 38.44 -44.33 0.34
C TYR A 357 37.12 -44.48 1.09
N ARG A 358 36.55 -45.67 1.18
CA ARG A 358 35.33 -45.94 1.94
C ARG A 358 35.54 -45.60 3.43
N ASP A 359 36.62 -46.05 4.03
CA ASP A 359 36.95 -45.84 5.44
C ASP A 359 37.25 -44.37 5.71
N LYS A 360 37.83 -43.65 4.75
CA LYS A 360 38.02 -42.18 4.82
C LYS A 360 36.68 -41.44 4.74
N ILE A 361 35.76 -41.82 3.85
CA ILE A 361 34.42 -41.26 3.75
C ILE A 361 33.65 -41.43 5.08
N GLU A 362 33.75 -42.60 5.72
CA GLU A 362 33.10 -42.87 6.99
C GLU A 362 33.60 -41.97 8.11
N LYS A 363 34.91 -41.74 8.20
CA LYS A 363 35.50 -40.78 9.13
C LYS A 363 35.04 -39.35 8.89
N LEU A 364 35.07 -38.89 7.63
CA LEU A 364 34.61 -37.56 7.24
C LEU A 364 33.13 -37.36 7.56
N LYS A 365 32.29 -38.37 7.38
CA LYS A 365 30.84 -38.32 7.74
C LYS A 365 30.63 -38.20 9.25
N ILE A 366 31.44 -38.87 10.07
CA ILE A 366 31.36 -38.74 11.53
C ILE A 366 31.77 -37.33 11.96
N GLU A 367 32.86 -36.80 11.38
CA GLU A 367 33.34 -35.45 11.65
C GLU A 367 32.32 -34.39 11.22
N LEU A 368 31.73 -34.54 10.03
CA LEU A 368 30.69 -33.69 9.53
C LEU A 368 29.43 -33.71 10.43
N ALA A 369 29.06 -34.89 10.95
CA ALA A 369 27.94 -35.03 11.87
C ALA A 369 28.20 -34.35 13.22
N ASN A 370 29.45 -34.37 13.71
CA ASN A 370 29.84 -33.71 14.95
C ASN A 370 29.86 -32.18 14.76
N THR A 371 30.51 -31.70 13.69
CA THR A 371 30.55 -30.26 13.36
C THR A 371 29.15 -29.67 13.11
N ARG A 372 28.24 -30.44 12.50
CA ARG A 372 26.82 -30.04 12.36
C ARG A 372 26.06 -29.99 13.68
N LYS A 373 26.43 -30.80 14.69
CA LYS A 373 25.81 -30.74 16.03
C LYS A 373 26.32 -29.57 16.85
N GLU A 374 27.58 -29.19 16.65
CA GLU A 374 28.18 -28.04 17.31
C GLU A 374 27.68 -26.71 16.75
N TRP A 375 27.35 -26.68 15.47
CA TRP A 375 26.70 -25.55 14.79
C TRP A 375 25.23 -25.43 15.16
#